data_bb7122088a25a18591c6a349d4df2914
#
_entry.id   bb7122088a25a18591c6a349d4df2914
#
_cell.length_a   1.000
_cell.length_b   1.000
_cell.length_c   1.000
_cell.angle_alpha   90.00
_cell.angle_beta   90.00
_cell.angle_gamma   90.00
#
_symmetry.space_group_name_H-M   'P 1'
#
loop_
_entity.id
_entity.type
_entity.pdbx_description
1 polymer ?
#
loop_
_entity_poly.entity_id
_entity_poly.type
_entity_poly.pdbx_seq_one_letter_code
_entity_poly.pdbx_strand_id
1 'polypeptide(L)'
;MSLVELFILAVGLSMDAFAVSICKGLSLGKITKKHMAAAGAWFGGFQALMPLIGYFLGSFFADMITKYAHWIAFVLLIIIGGNMLKEAMGEDEKVDACMDAKEMFLLAIATSIDALAVGVTFAFLKVQIVPAVSFIGCVTFVCSAIGVKIGSIFGSKYRSKSEFCGGMILILIGLKILLNGLGII
;
A
#
# COMPACT_ATOMS: atom_id res chain seq x y z
N MET A 1 -18.49 10.79 -13.20
CA MET A 1 -18.05 9.41 -12.92
C MET A 1 -19.19 8.70 -12.19
N SER A 2 -19.58 7.52 -12.65
CA SER A 2 -20.62 6.72 -12.00
C SER A 2 -20.10 6.12 -10.71
N LEU A 3 -21.01 5.74 -9.78
CA LEU A 3 -20.64 5.05 -8.53
C LEU A 3 -19.95 3.71 -8.81
N VAL A 4 -20.33 3.02 -9.87
CA VAL A 4 -19.73 1.74 -10.27
C VAL A 4 -18.29 1.93 -10.74
N GLU A 5 -18.02 2.94 -11.58
CA GLU A 5 -16.67 3.29 -12.01
C GLU A 5 -15.78 3.65 -10.83
N LEU A 6 -16.31 4.46 -9.89
CA LEU A 6 -15.58 4.82 -8.68
C LEU A 6 -15.29 3.61 -7.80
N PHE A 7 -16.23 2.66 -7.68
CA PHE A 7 -16.04 1.43 -6.91
C PHE A 7 -14.95 0.55 -7.53
N ILE A 8 -14.99 0.33 -8.84
CA ILE A 8 -13.98 -0.47 -9.55
C ILE A 8 -12.59 0.17 -9.39
N LEU A 9 -12.51 1.50 -9.56
CA LEU A 9 -11.28 2.25 -9.36
C LEU A 9 -10.77 2.13 -7.92
N ALA A 10 -11.65 2.32 -6.92
CA ALA A 10 -11.28 2.23 -5.51
C ALA A 10 -10.78 0.83 -5.13
N VAL A 11 -11.43 -0.24 -5.63
CA VAL A 11 -10.95 -1.61 -5.43
C VAL A 11 -9.60 -1.81 -6.12
N GLY A 12 -9.44 -1.36 -7.36
CA GLY A 12 -8.16 -1.44 -8.08
C GLY A 12 -7.01 -0.79 -7.30
N LEU A 13 -7.20 0.47 -6.88
CA LEU A 13 -6.23 1.23 -6.10
C LEU A 13 -5.95 0.62 -4.71
N SER A 14 -6.91 -0.11 -4.13
CA SER A 14 -6.71 -0.75 -2.82
C SER A 14 -5.93 -2.07 -2.88
N MET A 15 -5.68 -2.63 -4.07
CA MET A 15 -5.04 -3.94 -4.20
C MET A 15 -3.59 -3.95 -3.72
N ASP A 16 -2.83 -2.89 -3.96
CA ASP A 16 -1.45 -2.78 -3.49
C ASP A 16 -1.40 -2.70 -1.96
N ALA A 17 -2.24 -1.86 -1.36
CA ALA A 17 -2.39 -1.76 0.09
C ALA A 17 -2.89 -3.08 0.72
N PHE A 18 -3.79 -3.80 0.04
CA PHE A 18 -4.26 -5.12 0.46
C PHE A 18 -3.14 -6.15 0.45
N ALA A 19 -2.36 -6.23 -0.63
CA ALA A 19 -1.23 -7.16 -0.74
C ALA A 19 -0.17 -6.91 0.34
N VAL A 20 0.21 -5.63 0.54
CA VAL A 20 1.15 -5.22 1.59
C VAL A 20 0.59 -5.51 2.98
N SER A 21 -0.71 -5.31 3.20
CA SER A 21 -1.39 -5.64 4.45
C SER A 21 -1.35 -7.14 4.77
N ILE A 22 -1.48 -8.00 3.75
CA ILE A 22 -1.28 -9.45 3.92
C ILE A 22 0.15 -9.74 4.36
N CYS A 23 1.16 -9.15 3.71
CA CYS A 23 2.56 -9.33 4.08
C CYS A 23 2.83 -8.89 5.52
N LYS A 24 2.28 -7.73 5.94
CA LYS A 24 2.39 -7.27 7.32
C LYS A 24 1.68 -8.19 8.31
N GLY A 25 0.51 -8.72 7.95
CA GLY A 25 -0.20 -9.72 8.76
C GLY A 25 0.59 -11.02 8.91
N LEU A 26 1.29 -11.47 7.86
CA LEU A 26 2.19 -12.63 7.90
C LEU A 26 3.34 -12.43 8.90
N SER A 27 3.98 -11.26 8.86
CA SER A 27 5.09 -10.90 9.76
C SER A 27 4.65 -10.80 11.23
N LEU A 28 3.49 -10.19 11.50
CA LEU A 28 2.96 -10.03 12.85
C LEU A 28 2.53 -11.36 13.51
N GLY A 29 2.09 -12.33 12.73
CA GLY A 29 1.59 -13.62 13.20
C GLY A 29 0.32 -13.50 14.06
N LYS A 30 0.43 -13.02 15.31
CA LYS A 30 -0.73 -12.77 16.18
C LYS A 30 -1.16 -11.31 16.10
N ILE A 31 -2.39 -11.07 15.69
CA ILE A 31 -2.94 -9.72 15.55
C ILE A 31 -4.09 -9.45 16.53
N THR A 32 -4.31 -8.18 16.79
CA THR A 32 -5.46 -7.66 17.52
C THR A 32 -6.32 -6.80 16.61
N LYS A 33 -7.54 -6.48 17.04
CA LYS A 33 -8.39 -5.50 16.34
C LYS A 33 -7.70 -4.15 16.16
N LYS A 34 -6.80 -3.77 17.09
CA LYS A 34 -6.02 -2.53 16.99
C LYS A 34 -5.05 -2.56 15.80
N HIS A 35 -4.39 -3.68 15.53
CA HIS A 35 -3.51 -3.83 14.36
C HIS A 35 -4.28 -3.72 13.05
N MET A 36 -5.47 -4.32 12.96
CA MET A 36 -6.34 -4.20 11.78
C MET A 36 -6.79 -2.76 11.56
N ALA A 37 -7.24 -2.08 12.63
CA ALA A 37 -7.66 -0.68 12.56
C ALA A 37 -6.48 0.25 12.21
N ALA A 38 -5.29 0.00 12.77
CA ALA A 38 -4.09 0.79 12.47
C ALA A 38 -3.68 0.64 10.99
N ALA A 39 -3.62 -0.57 10.45
CA ALA A 39 -3.33 -0.79 9.04
C ALA A 39 -4.36 -0.10 8.13
N GLY A 40 -5.66 -0.29 8.45
CA GLY A 40 -6.73 0.40 7.73
C GLY A 40 -6.60 1.92 7.77
N ALA A 41 -6.27 2.50 8.93
CA ALA A 41 -6.10 3.94 9.10
C ALA A 41 -4.88 4.47 8.31
N TRP A 42 -3.74 3.78 8.37
CA TRP A 42 -2.56 4.16 7.60
C TRP A 42 -2.81 4.07 6.09
N PHE A 43 -3.17 2.92 5.58
CA PHE A 43 -3.36 2.73 4.14
C PHE A 43 -4.57 3.49 3.61
N GLY A 44 -5.72 3.42 4.27
CA GLY A 44 -6.93 4.14 3.87
C GLY A 44 -6.78 5.66 3.98
N GLY A 45 -6.09 6.14 5.02
CA GLY A 45 -5.79 7.56 5.19
C GLY A 45 -4.90 8.11 4.08
N PHE A 46 -3.80 7.42 3.75
CA PHE A 46 -2.92 7.83 2.66
C PHE A 46 -3.57 7.67 1.28
N GLN A 47 -4.38 6.62 1.11
CA GLN A 47 -5.11 6.40 -0.14
C GLN A 47 -6.22 7.45 -0.39
N ALA A 48 -6.69 8.13 0.65
CA ALA A 48 -7.55 9.30 0.52
C ALA A 48 -6.77 10.60 0.36
N LEU A 49 -5.65 10.74 1.10
CA LEU A 49 -4.83 11.94 1.13
C LEU A 49 -4.09 12.17 -0.19
N MET A 50 -3.50 11.12 -0.76
CA MET A 50 -2.69 11.23 -1.98
C MET A 50 -3.49 11.72 -3.20
N PRO A 51 -4.69 11.20 -3.54
CA PRO A 51 -5.43 11.76 -4.64
C PRO A 51 -5.97 13.17 -4.34
N LEU A 52 -6.16 13.53 -3.07
CA LEU A 52 -6.48 14.91 -2.70
C LEU A 52 -5.30 15.85 -3.02
N ILE A 53 -4.09 15.46 -2.64
CA ILE A 53 -2.85 16.20 -2.98
C ILE A 53 -2.68 16.27 -4.50
N GLY A 54 -2.83 15.16 -5.20
CA GLY A 54 -2.74 15.08 -6.66
C GLY A 54 -3.75 16.00 -7.37
N TYR A 55 -4.95 16.09 -6.85
CA TYR A 55 -6.00 16.97 -7.37
C TYR A 55 -5.59 18.45 -7.30
N PHE A 56 -5.05 18.90 -6.16
CA PHE A 56 -4.60 20.29 -6.00
C PHE A 56 -3.31 20.60 -6.76
N LEU A 57 -2.42 19.63 -6.93
CA LEU A 57 -1.16 19.79 -7.65
C LEU A 57 -1.28 19.51 -9.15
N GLY A 58 -2.41 18.94 -9.59
CA GLY A 58 -2.57 18.31 -10.89
C GLY A 58 -2.24 19.18 -12.09
N SER A 59 -2.47 20.49 -12.03
CA SER A 59 -2.17 21.40 -13.16
C SER A 59 -0.70 21.79 -13.27
N PHE A 60 0.10 21.64 -12.19
CA PHE A 60 1.48 22.15 -12.13
C PHE A 60 2.55 21.06 -12.22
N PHE A 61 2.27 19.83 -11.79
CA PHE A 61 3.28 18.80 -11.58
C PHE A 61 2.97 17.43 -12.19
N ALA A 62 1.97 17.35 -13.10
CA ALA A 62 1.51 16.08 -13.68
C ALA A 62 2.66 15.23 -14.26
N ASP A 63 3.52 15.84 -15.06
CA ASP A 63 4.63 15.15 -15.74
C ASP A 63 5.69 14.63 -14.75
N MET A 64 5.99 15.43 -13.72
CA MET A 64 6.97 15.05 -12.71
C MET A 64 6.48 13.90 -11.84
N ILE A 65 5.21 13.95 -11.41
CA ILE A 65 4.58 12.89 -10.61
C ILE A 65 4.59 11.58 -11.39
N THR A 66 4.13 11.59 -12.63
CA THR A 66 4.06 10.38 -13.46
C THR A 66 5.45 9.79 -13.72
N LYS A 67 6.47 10.62 -13.91
CA LYS A 67 7.83 10.17 -14.24
C LYS A 67 8.57 9.50 -13.09
N TYR A 68 8.42 9.99 -11.87
CA TYR A 68 9.22 9.54 -10.72
C TYR A 68 8.48 8.63 -9.74
N ALA A 69 7.14 8.56 -9.79
CA ALA A 69 6.32 7.78 -8.88
C ALA A 69 6.76 6.30 -8.78
N HIS A 70 7.00 5.66 -9.92
CA HIS A 70 7.39 4.24 -10.02
C HIS A 70 8.75 3.96 -9.38
N TRP A 71 9.72 4.86 -9.55
CA TRP A 71 11.04 4.74 -8.94
C TRP A 71 10.99 4.84 -7.43
N ILE A 72 10.20 5.79 -6.90
CA ILE A 72 10.05 5.97 -5.45
C ILE A 72 9.39 4.75 -4.82
N ALA A 73 8.27 4.27 -5.41
CA ALA A 73 7.58 3.07 -4.93
C ALA A 73 8.49 1.84 -4.96
N PHE A 74 9.22 1.63 -6.07
CA PHE A 74 10.18 0.52 -6.21
C PHE A 74 11.24 0.54 -5.11
N VAL A 75 11.93 1.66 -4.92
CA VAL A 75 12.99 1.78 -3.91
C VAL A 75 12.46 1.51 -2.50
N LEU A 76 11.29 2.07 -2.16
CA LEU A 76 10.68 1.85 -0.84
C LEU A 76 10.32 0.38 -0.61
N LEU A 77 9.70 -0.28 -1.59
CA LEU A 77 9.30 -1.68 -1.49
C LEU A 77 10.50 -2.64 -1.45
N ILE A 78 11.59 -2.33 -2.17
CA ILE A 78 12.86 -3.09 -2.09
C ILE A 78 13.48 -2.97 -0.70
N ILE A 79 13.53 -1.78 -0.11
CA ILE A 79 14.11 -1.58 1.22
C ILE A 79 13.30 -2.36 2.26
N ILE A 80 11.98 -2.26 2.24
CA ILE A 80 11.13 -2.92 3.22
C ILE A 80 11.13 -4.44 3.02
N GLY A 81 10.97 -4.90 1.78
CA GLY A 81 11.02 -6.33 1.46
C GLY A 81 12.38 -6.95 1.77
N GLY A 82 13.46 -6.23 1.52
CA GLY A 82 14.82 -6.64 1.88
C GLY A 82 15.03 -6.77 3.39
N ASN A 83 14.49 -5.83 4.19
CA ASN A 83 14.52 -5.92 5.65
C ASN A 83 13.74 -7.16 6.15
N MET A 84 12.54 -7.41 5.60
CA MET A 84 11.76 -8.61 5.95
C MET A 84 12.50 -9.91 5.61
N LEU A 85 13.21 -9.97 4.48
CA LEU A 85 14.03 -11.13 4.11
C LEU A 85 15.20 -11.32 5.08
N LYS A 86 15.85 -10.24 5.49
CA LYS A 86 16.93 -10.27 6.48
C LYS A 86 16.45 -10.77 7.84
N GLU A 87 15.29 -10.32 8.31
CA GLU A 87 14.65 -10.78 9.54
C GLU A 87 14.27 -12.26 9.46
N ALA A 88 13.75 -12.73 8.33
CA ALA A 88 13.39 -14.13 8.10
C ALA A 88 14.60 -15.08 8.11
N MET A 89 15.80 -14.59 7.75
CA MET A 89 17.04 -15.38 7.70
C MET A 89 17.90 -15.26 8.96
N GLY A 90 17.58 -14.32 9.86
CA GLY A 90 18.25 -14.16 11.17
C GLY A 90 17.80 -15.21 12.16
N GLU A 91 18.69 -15.65 13.05
CA GLU A 91 18.34 -16.48 14.21
C GLU A 91 17.44 -15.67 15.14
N ASP A 92 16.42 -16.33 15.74
CA ASP A 92 15.35 -15.82 16.60
C ASP A 92 15.76 -14.73 17.64
N GLU A 93 16.17 -13.56 17.19
CA GLU A 93 16.02 -12.38 18.03
C GLU A 93 14.52 -12.08 18.08
N LYS A 94 13.98 -12.02 19.29
CA LYS A 94 12.62 -11.58 19.56
C LYS A 94 12.44 -10.15 19.07
N VAL A 95 12.35 -10.00 17.76
CA VAL A 95 11.89 -8.74 17.18
C VAL A 95 10.43 -8.67 17.58
N ASP A 96 10.13 -7.78 18.52
CA ASP A 96 8.75 -7.39 18.78
C ASP A 96 8.18 -6.98 17.42
N ALA A 97 7.33 -7.84 16.87
CA ALA A 97 6.63 -7.60 15.61
C ALA A 97 5.63 -6.45 15.86
N CYS A 98 6.19 -5.26 15.99
CA CYS A 98 5.44 -4.04 16.20
C CYS A 98 5.05 -3.47 14.82
N MET A 99 3.85 -2.90 14.74
CA MET A 99 3.52 -1.97 13.67
C MET A 99 4.30 -0.67 13.91
N ASP A 100 5.59 -0.67 13.53
CA ASP A 100 6.37 0.55 13.64
C ASP A 100 5.76 1.64 12.77
N ALA A 101 5.51 2.80 13.37
CA ALA A 101 4.86 3.92 12.69
C ALA A 101 5.67 4.40 11.48
N LYS A 102 7.01 4.33 11.55
CA LYS A 102 7.89 4.72 10.45
C LYS A 102 7.77 3.77 9.26
N GLU A 103 7.74 2.46 9.53
CA GLU A 103 7.55 1.44 8.49
C GLU A 103 6.16 1.56 7.85
N MET A 104 5.11 1.69 8.68
CA MET A 104 3.74 1.88 8.19
C MET A 104 3.57 3.14 7.34
N PHE A 105 4.24 4.23 7.71
CA PHE A 105 4.26 5.48 6.94
C PHE A 105 4.90 5.26 5.56
N LEU A 106 6.06 4.62 5.49
CA LEU A 106 6.75 4.35 4.23
C LEU A 106 5.94 3.42 3.31
N LEU A 107 5.36 2.36 3.88
CA LEU A 107 4.48 1.44 3.15
C LEU A 107 3.23 2.16 2.62
N ALA A 108 2.60 3.01 3.44
CA ALA A 108 1.41 3.75 3.04
C ALA A 108 1.71 4.74 1.91
N ILE A 109 2.86 5.43 1.94
CA ILE A 109 3.32 6.26 0.83
C ILE A 109 3.53 5.40 -0.42
N ALA A 110 4.31 4.31 -0.31
CA ALA A 110 4.66 3.47 -1.45
C ALA A 110 3.43 2.92 -2.18
N THR A 111 2.39 2.52 -1.43
CA THR A 111 1.16 1.92 -1.98
C THR A 111 0.12 2.93 -2.44
N SER A 112 0.30 4.23 -2.18
CA SER A 112 -0.67 5.27 -2.55
C SER A 112 -0.14 6.29 -3.58
N ILE A 113 1.04 6.03 -4.15
CA ILE A 113 1.64 6.89 -5.18
C ILE A 113 0.80 6.89 -6.47
N ASP A 114 0.22 5.77 -6.84
CA ASP A 114 -0.71 5.63 -7.96
C ASP A 114 -1.99 6.45 -7.75
N ALA A 115 -2.48 6.49 -6.51
CA ALA A 115 -3.63 7.32 -6.14
C ALA A 115 -3.34 8.83 -6.32
N LEU A 116 -2.09 9.26 -6.14
CA LEU A 116 -1.66 10.63 -6.44
C LEU A 116 -1.88 10.96 -7.93
N ALA A 117 -1.49 10.07 -8.84
CA ALA A 117 -1.68 10.24 -10.29
C ALA A 117 -3.18 10.23 -10.65
N VAL A 118 -3.98 9.40 -9.99
CA VAL A 118 -5.44 9.40 -10.15
C VAL A 118 -6.04 10.74 -9.69
N GLY A 119 -5.54 11.32 -8.61
CA GLY A 119 -5.95 12.65 -8.16
C GLY A 119 -5.72 13.75 -9.19
N VAL A 120 -4.56 13.73 -9.86
CA VAL A 120 -4.27 14.62 -11.01
C VAL A 120 -5.33 14.45 -12.11
N THR A 121 -5.65 13.21 -12.46
CA THR A 121 -6.68 12.89 -13.45
C THR A 121 -8.06 13.40 -13.02
N PHE A 122 -8.41 13.29 -11.74
CA PHE A 122 -9.67 13.82 -11.20
C PHE A 122 -9.78 15.34 -11.33
N ALA A 123 -8.66 16.07 -11.22
CA ALA A 123 -8.65 17.51 -11.44
C ALA A 123 -9.03 17.87 -12.90
N PHE A 124 -8.48 17.17 -13.89
CA PHE A 124 -8.81 17.39 -15.30
C PHE A 124 -10.25 16.99 -15.63
N LEU A 125 -10.75 15.91 -15.03
CA LEU A 125 -12.13 15.44 -15.23
C LEU A 125 -13.16 16.20 -14.39
N LYS A 126 -12.74 17.19 -13.58
CA LYS A 126 -13.60 17.99 -12.68
C LYS A 126 -14.48 17.12 -11.76
N VAL A 127 -13.92 16.01 -11.27
CA VAL A 127 -14.60 15.10 -10.33
C VAL A 127 -14.80 15.81 -8.99
N GLN A 128 -15.91 15.55 -8.31
CA GLN A 128 -16.10 15.99 -6.93
C GLN A 128 -15.11 15.22 -6.03
N ILE A 129 -14.02 15.88 -5.65
CA ILE A 129 -12.87 15.21 -5.03
C ILE A 129 -13.20 14.65 -3.64
N VAL A 130 -13.92 15.38 -2.79
CA VAL A 130 -14.18 14.96 -1.41
C VAL A 130 -14.94 13.63 -1.31
N PRO A 131 -16.08 13.43 -1.99
CA PRO A 131 -16.76 12.14 -2.01
C PRO A 131 -15.89 11.02 -2.59
N ALA A 132 -15.14 11.31 -3.66
CA ALA A 132 -14.30 10.32 -4.33
C ALA A 132 -13.18 9.80 -3.41
N VAL A 133 -12.41 10.69 -2.78
CA VAL A 133 -11.30 10.29 -1.90
C VAL A 133 -11.79 9.62 -0.61
N SER A 134 -12.93 10.08 -0.07
CA SER A 134 -13.55 9.44 1.10
C SER A 134 -13.95 8.01 0.79
N PHE A 135 -14.53 7.77 -0.36
CA PHE A 135 -14.93 6.44 -0.79
C PHE A 135 -13.72 5.53 -1.04
N ILE A 136 -12.68 6.03 -1.74
CA ILE A 136 -11.42 5.30 -1.97
C ILE A 136 -10.77 4.94 -0.63
N GLY A 137 -10.65 5.89 0.29
CA GLY A 137 -10.08 5.66 1.61
C GLY A 137 -10.84 4.61 2.44
N CYS A 138 -12.19 4.65 2.42
CA CYS A 138 -13.02 3.66 3.11
C CYS A 138 -12.84 2.25 2.53
N VAL A 139 -12.83 2.11 1.21
CA VAL A 139 -12.61 0.81 0.55
C VAL A 139 -11.22 0.28 0.91
N THR A 140 -10.19 1.10 0.82
CA THR A 140 -8.82 0.71 1.17
C THR A 140 -8.69 0.35 2.65
N PHE A 141 -9.34 1.09 3.55
CA PHE A 141 -9.37 0.77 4.98
C PHE A 141 -9.90 -0.65 5.21
N VAL A 142 -11.04 -0.98 4.62
CA VAL A 142 -11.66 -2.31 4.77
C VAL A 142 -10.78 -3.40 4.17
N CYS A 143 -10.28 -3.18 2.95
CA CYS A 143 -9.39 -4.13 2.28
C CYS A 143 -8.13 -4.40 3.11
N SER A 144 -7.47 -3.35 3.62
CA SER A 144 -6.25 -3.48 4.41
C SER A 144 -6.48 -4.18 5.76
N ALA A 145 -7.58 -3.86 6.44
CA ALA A 145 -7.96 -4.55 7.68
C ALA A 145 -8.20 -6.07 7.45
N ILE A 146 -8.84 -6.42 6.34
CA ILE A 146 -9.06 -7.81 5.92
C ILE A 146 -7.71 -8.45 5.54
N GLY A 147 -6.87 -7.75 4.80
CA GLY A 147 -5.54 -8.22 4.38
C GLY A 147 -4.66 -8.63 5.57
N VAL A 148 -4.54 -7.77 6.59
CA VAL A 148 -3.80 -8.09 7.82
C VAL A 148 -4.38 -9.33 8.52
N LYS A 149 -5.72 -9.46 8.56
CA LYS A 149 -6.37 -10.63 9.16
C LYS A 149 -6.03 -11.92 8.40
N ILE A 150 -6.13 -11.89 7.09
CA ILE A 150 -5.78 -13.03 6.24
C ILE A 150 -4.31 -13.41 6.44
N GLY A 151 -3.40 -12.43 6.35
CA GLY A 151 -1.97 -12.66 6.54
C GLY A 151 -1.64 -13.28 7.90
N SER A 152 -2.26 -12.81 8.98
CA SER A 152 -1.99 -13.34 10.32
C SER A 152 -2.41 -14.80 10.54
N ILE A 153 -3.44 -15.26 9.85
CA ILE A 153 -3.88 -16.66 9.94
C ILE A 153 -2.77 -17.60 9.45
N PHE A 154 -2.10 -17.21 8.37
CA PHE A 154 -0.99 -17.98 7.81
C PHE A 154 0.32 -17.74 8.58
N GLY A 155 0.60 -16.51 9.00
CA GLY A 155 1.82 -16.11 9.70
C GLY A 155 1.96 -16.75 11.08
N SER A 156 0.87 -16.97 11.81
CA SER A 156 0.89 -17.61 13.13
C SER A 156 1.40 -19.05 13.12
N LYS A 157 1.30 -19.73 11.97
CA LYS A 157 1.70 -21.15 11.81
C LYS A 157 3.14 -21.32 11.32
N TYR A 158 3.65 -20.35 10.52
CA TYR A 158 4.93 -20.46 9.81
C TYR A 158 5.68 -19.12 9.77
N ARG A 159 6.01 -18.54 10.93
CA ARG A 159 6.53 -17.17 11.04
C ARG A 159 7.70 -16.86 10.10
N SER A 160 8.83 -17.55 10.23
CA SER A 160 10.01 -17.28 9.39
C SER A 160 9.75 -17.47 7.87
N LYS A 161 9.04 -18.56 7.51
CA LYS A 161 8.66 -18.78 6.09
C LYS A 161 7.69 -17.72 5.59
N SER A 162 6.81 -17.21 6.46
CA SER A 162 5.83 -16.18 6.12
C SER A 162 6.50 -14.82 5.94
N GLU A 163 7.47 -14.46 6.78
CA GLU A 163 8.28 -13.24 6.66
C GLU A 163 9.10 -13.26 5.37
N PHE A 164 9.71 -14.41 5.05
CA PHE A 164 10.42 -14.60 3.78
C PHE A 164 9.51 -14.42 2.56
N CYS A 165 8.34 -15.09 2.58
CA CYS A 165 7.36 -14.96 1.49
C CYS A 165 6.84 -13.51 1.37
N GLY A 166 6.54 -12.85 2.50
CA GLY A 166 6.08 -11.46 2.51
C GLY A 166 7.10 -10.51 1.91
N GLY A 167 8.36 -10.61 2.33
CA GLY A 167 9.46 -9.82 1.78
C GLY A 167 9.67 -10.05 0.28
N MET A 168 9.62 -11.30 -0.16
CA MET A 168 9.71 -11.65 -1.59
C MET A 168 8.55 -11.04 -2.40
N ILE A 169 7.32 -11.12 -1.89
CA ILE A 169 6.14 -10.53 -2.54
C ILE A 169 6.30 -9.01 -2.67
N LEU A 170 6.76 -8.31 -1.63
CA LEU A 170 6.99 -6.86 -1.69
C LEU A 170 8.01 -6.48 -2.75
N ILE A 171 9.11 -7.22 -2.86
CA ILE A 171 10.13 -7.02 -3.90
C ILE A 171 9.52 -7.23 -5.30
N LEU A 172 8.73 -8.29 -5.49
CA LEU A 172 8.08 -8.57 -6.77
C LEU A 172 7.05 -7.49 -7.14
N ILE A 173 6.28 -6.99 -6.17
CA ILE A 173 5.34 -5.87 -6.38
C ILE A 173 6.13 -4.62 -6.79
N GLY A 174 7.19 -4.28 -6.08
CA GLY A 174 8.04 -3.14 -6.41
C GLY A 174 8.62 -3.24 -7.83
N LEU A 175 9.12 -4.42 -8.21
CA LEU A 175 9.63 -4.67 -9.55
C LEU A 175 8.54 -4.54 -10.62
N LYS A 176 7.33 -5.09 -10.38
CA LYS A 176 6.20 -4.94 -11.28
C LYS A 176 5.81 -3.47 -11.48
N ILE A 177 5.74 -2.68 -10.41
CA ILE A 177 5.44 -1.25 -10.47
C ILE A 177 6.48 -0.52 -11.33
N LEU A 178 7.76 -0.84 -11.16
CA LEU A 178 8.83 -0.23 -11.95
C LEU A 178 8.71 -0.59 -13.43
N LEU A 179 8.51 -1.86 -13.76
CA LEU A 179 8.41 -2.35 -15.15
C LEU A 179 7.19 -1.75 -15.86
N ASN A 180 6.05 -1.65 -15.17
CA ASN A 180 4.87 -0.96 -15.69
C ASN A 180 5.15 0.54 -15.95
N GLY A 181 5.85 1.19 -15.02
CA GLY A 181 6.19 2.61 -15.16
C GLY A 181 7.20 2.90 -16.28
N LEU A 182 8.02 1.92 -16.64
CA LEU A 182 8.96 1.98 -17.76
C LEU A 182 8.30 1.56 -19.10
N GLY A 183 7.05 1.11 -19.09
CA GLY A 183 6.32 0.67 -20.29
C GLY A 183 6.85 -0.63 -20.89
N ILE A 184 7.47 -1.50 -20.06
CA ILE A 184 8.04 -2.77 -20.50
C ILE A 184 6.99 -3.89 -20.48
N ILE A 185 6.02 -3.80 -19.55
CA ILE A 185 4.87 -4.71 -19.41
C ILE A 185 3.60 -3.93 -19.14
#